data_237a5d03212ea3ba57504120618dc33e
#
_entry.id   237a5d03212ea3ba57504120618dc33e
#
_cell.length_a   1.000
_cell.length_b   1.000
_cell.length_c   1.000
_cell.angle_alpha   90.00
_cell.angle_beta   90.00
_cell.angle_gamma   90.00
#
_symmetry.space_group_name_H-M   'P 1'
#
loop_
_entity.id
_entity.type
_entity.pdbx_description
1 polymer ?
#
loop_
_entity_poly.entity_id
_entity_poly.type
_entity_poly.pdbx_seq_one_letter_code
_entity_poly.pdbx_strand_id
1 'polypeptide(L)'
;MRQSRRAMTLIELLVVIAIIAVLIGLLLPAIAQVRATALRMSSTNNIRQCVLAMHNYAEGDRPFPSLDGFTNPSTNSLMFELLPYVEEENYYRQCVASGKSNSAHTVKMYLSPADPTVNPSDKGCSEASYAANAYALRKKCRLGSSFPDGTSNTIAFAEHYSHGNRTQFSWYSTEAFTISFPGSASDRVHRATFAEPVAVFAPFFATPLPPDVFPITSGDPPTSVGSEPGLTFQVRPTLAECNYRLAQTPHAGGMLVGMFDGSVRTLAPGIAPSVYWGMVTPAGGEVIAD
;
A
#
# COMPACT_ATOMS: atom_id res chain seq x y z
N MET A 1 18.38 -58.73 34.28
CA MET A 1 19.50 -57.88 33.80
C MET A 1 19.22 -56.43 34.19
N ARG A 2 19.99 -55.85 35.15
CA ARG A 2 19.90 -54.42 35.53
C ARG A 2 20.72 -53.61 34.51
N GLN A 3 20.07 -52.81 33.67
CA GLN A 3 20.77 -51.83 32.83
C GLN A 3 21.43 -50.78 33.73
N SER A 4 22.73 -50.71 33.66
CA SER A 4 23.55 -49.64 34.28
C SER A 4 23.20 -48.34 33.58
N ARG A 5 22.49 -47.42 34.26
CA ARG A 5 22.30 -46.02 33.82
C ARG A 5 23.60 -45.28 33.99
N ARG A 6 24.26 -44.93 32.90
CA ARG A 6 25.46 -44.06 32.94
C ARG A 6 25.00 -42.68 33.39
N ALA A 7 25.56 -42.18 34.49
CA ALA A 7 25.36 -40.80 34.92
C ALA A 7 26.19 -39.85 34.05
N MET A 8 25.55 -38.81 33.55
CA MET A 8 26.20 -37.76 32.75
C MET A 8 27.00 -36.84 33.68
N THR A 9 28.22 -36.49 33.30
CA THR A 9 29.05 -35.56 34.05
C THR A 9 28.60 -34.10 33.81
N LEU A 10 28.87 -33.21 34.77
CA LEU A 10 28.54 -31.80 34.68
C LEU A 10 29.24 -31.14 33.48
N ILE A 11 30.46 -31.56 33.15
CA ILE A 11 31.24 -31.08 32.03
C ILE A 11 30.59 -31.50 30.68
N GLU A 12 30.13 -32.73 30.55
CA GLU A 12 29.44 -33.17 29.30
C GLU A 12 28.18 -32.38 29.07
N LEU A 13 27.41 -32.06 30.11
CA LEU A 13 26.24 -31.19 29.99
C LEU A 13 26.62 -29.77 29.56
N LEU A 14 27.66 -29.20 30.20
CA LEU A 14 28.11 -27.83 29.90
C LEU A 14 28.60 -27.65 28.45
N VAL A 15 29.36 -28.65 27.94
CA VAL A 15 29.83 -28.61 26.53
C VAL A 15 28.65 -28.66 25.56
N VAL A 16 27.65 -29.51 25.84
CA VAL A 16 26.48 -29.60 24.95
C VAL A 16 25.70 -28.28 24.89
N ILE A 17 25.42 -27.66 26.06
CA ILE A 17 24.71 -26.36 26.05
C ILE A 17 25.55 -25.25 25.42
N ALA A 18 26.88 -25.28 25.54
CA ALA A 18 27.74 -24.30 24.86
C ALA A 18 27.68 -24.44 23.33
N ILE A 19 27.71 -25.68 22.81
CA ILE A 19 27.57 -25.92 21.37
C ILE A 19 26.19 -25.46 20.87
N ILE A 20 25.11 -25.79 21.58
CA ILE A 20 23.75 -25.35 21.23
C ILE A 20 23.66 -23.84 21.24
N ALA A 21 24.22 -23.15 22.22
CA ALA A 21 24.21 -21.69 22.30
C ALA A 21 24.91 -21.04 21.10
N VAL A 22 26.05 -21.59 20.68
CA VAL A 22 26.79 -21.12 19.50
C VAL A 22 25.95 -21.32 18.22
N LEU A 23 25.37 -22.52 18.06
CA LEU A 23 24.53 -22.82 16.87
C LEU A 23 23.31 -21.90 16.80
N ILE A 24 22.58 -21.68 17.89
CA ILE A 24 21.44 -20.76 17.95
C ILE A 24 21.90 -19.33 17.67
N GLY A 25 23.03 -18.90 18.23
CA GLY A 25 23.58 -17.56 18.04
C GLY A 25 23.90 -17.25 16.57
N LEU A 26 24.31 -18.24 15.78
CA LEU A 26 24.57 -18.11 14.35
C LEU A 26 23.30 -18.22 13.50
N LEU A 27 22.33 -19.02 13.91
CA LEU A 27 21.08 -19.25 13.18
C LEU A 27 20.10 -18.07 13.28
N LEU A 28 20.02 -17.41 14.45
CA LEU A 28 19.03 -16.36 14.69
C LEU A 28 19.09 -15.20 13.68
N PRO A 29 20.25 -14.58 13.38
CA PRO A 29 20.31 -13.52 12.38
C PRO A 29 20.02 -14.02 10.96
N ALA A 30 20.39 -15.25 10.63
CA ALA A 30 20.12 -15.82 9.31
C ALA A 30 18.60 -16.03 9.10
N ILE A 31 17.90 -16.56 10.10
CA ILE A 31 16.44 -16.73 10.05
C ILE A 31 15.72 -15.38 9.90
N ALA A 32 16.18 -14.35 10.62
CA ALA A 32 15.59 -13.01 10.50
C ALA A 32 15.71 -12.44 9.07
N GLN A 33 16.85 -12.63 8.41
CA GLN A 33 17.06 -12.19 7.03
C GLN A 33 16.19 -12.97 6.03
N VAL A 34 16.11 -14.30 6.17
CA VAL A 34 15.26 -15.14 5.33
C VAL A 34 13.80 -14.73 5.46
N ARG A 35 13.33 -14.49 6.69
CA ARG A 35 11.97 -14.03 6.94
C ARG A 35 11.68 -12.68 6.29
N ALA A 36 12.59 -11.71 6.43
CA ALA A 36 12.44 -10.39 5.80
C ALA A 36 12.35 -10.49 4.27
N THR A 37 13.19 -11.34 3.66
CA THR A 37 13.17 -11.60 2.22
C THR A 37 11.85 -12.27 1.79
N ALA A 38 11.37 -13.25 2.53
CA ALA A 38 10.11 -13.93 2.24
C ALA A 38 8.91 -12.96 2.30
N LEU A 39 8.85 -12.09 3.31
CA LEU A 39 7.81 -11.06 3.42
C LEU A 39 7.86 -10.09 2.23
N ARG A 40 9.06 -9.69 1.81
CA ARG A 40 9.24 -8.83 0.64
C ARG A 40 8.79 -9.51 -0.66
N MET A 41 9.14 -10.78 -0.87
CA MET A 41 8.68 -11.54 -2.04
C MET A 41 7.16 -11.67 -2.07
N SER A 42 6.52 -11.91 -0.93
CA SER A 42 5.07 -11.93 -0.82
C SER A 42 4.44 -10.58 -1.19
N SER A 43 4.98 -9.47 -0.67
CA SER A 43 4.52 -8.12 -1.06
C SER A 43 4.71 -7.85 -2.56
N THR A 44 5.85 -8.29 -3.13
CA THR A 44 6.11 -8.18 -4.58
C THR A 44 5.03 -8.91 -5.39
N ASN A 45 4.66 -10.13 -4.99
CA ASN A 45 3.64 -10.91 -5.66
C ASN A 45 2.26 -10.24 -5.53
N ASN A 46 1.91 -9.71 -4.35
CA ASN A 46 0.63 -9.03 -4.14
C ASN A 46 0.51 -7.78 -5.03
N ILE A 47 1.55 -6.93 -5.08
CA ILE A 47 1.56 -5.75 -5.98
C ILE A 47 1.42 -6.19 -7.43
N ARG A 48 2.15 -7.23 -7.87
CA ARG A 48 2.03 -7.76 -9.23
C ARG A 48 0.61 -8.22 -9.54
N GLN A 49 -0.05 -8.90 -8.61
CA GLN A 49 -1.44 -9.34 -8.78
C GLN A 49 -2.41 -8.15 -8.88
N CYS A 50 -2.19 -7.07 -8.11
CA CYS A 50 -2.98 -5.85 -8.24
C CYS A 50 -2.85 -5.22 -9.64
N VAL A 51 -1.64 -5.16 -10.19
CA VAL A 51 -1.42 -4.63 -11.56
C VAL A 51 -2.03 -5.57 -12.60
N LEU A 52 -1.87 -6.89 -12.47
CA LEU A 52 -2.49 -7.86 -13.36
C LEU A 52 -4.02 -7.78 -13.32
N ALA A 53 -4.61 -7.58 -12.15
CA ALA A 53 -6.05 -7.37 -12.00
C ALA A 53 -6.51 -6.12 -12.77
N MET A 54 -5.73 -5.03 -12.76
CA MET A 54 -6.00 -3.84 -13.56
C MET A 54 -5.96 -4.15 -15.07
N HIS A 55 -4.97 -4.92 -15.54
CA HIS A 55 -4.89 -5.33 -16.94
C HIS A 55 -6.07 -6.21 -17.34
N ASN A 56 -6.44 -7.18 -16.52
CA ASN A 56 -7.60 -8.04 -16.78
C ASN A 56 -8.91 -7.22 -16.81
N TYR A 57 -9.03 -6.22 -15.93
CA TYR A 57 -10.17 -5.29 -15.98
C TYR A 57 -10.20 -4.50 -17.29
N ALA A 58 -9.04 -4.06 -17.79
CA ALA A 58 -8.90 -3.24 -19.00
C ALA A 58 -8.88 -4.06 -20.29
N GLU A 59 -9.13 -5.38 -20.25
CA GLU A 59 -9.16 -6.24 -21.43
C GLU A 59 -10.17 -5.72 -22.46
N GLY A 60 -9.82 -5.79 -23.74
CA GLY A 60 -10.66 -5.32 -24.85
C GLY A 60 -10.68 -3.79 -25.02
N ASP A 61 -9.58 -3.11 -24.71
CA ASP A 61 -9.42 -1.64 -24.82
C ASP A 61 -10.36 -0.84 -23.90
N ARG A 62 -10.84 -1.45 -22.80
CA ARG A 62 -11.52 -0.72 -21.73
C ARG A 62 -10.53 0.24 -21.06
N PRO A 63 -10.98 1.43 -20.65
CA PRO A 63 -10.17 2.27 -19.78
C PRO A 63 -9.97 1.57 -18.43
N PHE A 64 -8.85 1.81 -17.79
CA PHE A 64 -8.62 1.39 -16.40
C PHE A 64 -9.71 1.94 -15.47
N PRO A 65 -9.94 1.31 -14.29
CA PRO A 65 -10.87 1.84 -13.30
C PRO A 65 -10.42 3.25 -12.91
N SER A 66 -11.32 4.22 -12.99
CA SER A 66 -11.01 5.61 -12.69
C SER A 66 -11.32 5.92 -11.23
N LEU A 67 -10.54 6.82 -10.64
CA LEU A 67 -10.83 7.37 -9.31
C LEU A 67 -11.92 8.46 -9.34
N ASP A 68 -12.17 9.07 -10.52
CA ASP A 68 -13.20 10.08 -10.71
C ASP A 68 -14.44 9.46 -11.40
N GLY A 69 -15.63 9.86 -10.96
CA GLY A 69 -16.87 9.49 -11.63
C GLY A 69 -17.64 8.32 -11.02
N PHE A 70 -17.31 7.91 -9.82
CA PHE A 70 -18.08 6.94 -9.09
C PHE A 70 -19.39 7.54 -8.56
N THR A 71 -20.52 6.96 -8.99
CA THR A 71 -21.86 7.42 -8.60
C THR A 71 -22.39 6.76 -7.34
N ASN A 72 -21.78 5.66 -6.89
CA ASN A 72 -22.18 4.94 -5.69
C ASN A 72 -21.00 4.76 -4.74
N PRO A 73 -20.97 5.49 -3.60
CA PRO A 73 -19.88 5.39 -2.63
C PRO A 73 -19.65 3.98 -2.08
N SER A 74 -20.68 3.13 -2.12
CA SER A 74 -20.63 1.82 -1.47
C SER A 74 -20.08 0.68 -2.33
N THR A 75 -19.91 0.89 -3.65
CA THR A 75 -19.58 -0.21 -4.57
C THR A 75 -18.59 0.17 -5.68
N ASN A 76 -17.99 1.35 -5.65
CA ASN A 76 -17.28 1.87 -6.82
C ASN A 76 -15.87 2.39 -6.54
N SER A 77 -15.17 1.88 -5.52
CA SER A 77 -13.75 2.20 -5.38
C SER A 77 -12.94 1.46 -6.45
N LEU A 78 -11.80 2.01 -6.87
CA LEU A 78 -10.89 1.34 -7.81
C LEU A 78 -10.59 -0.09 -7.37
N MET A 79 -10.22 -0.28 -6.12
CA MET A 79 -9.89 -1.62 -5.61
C MET A 79 -11.12 -2.53 -5.50
N PHE A 80 -12.34 -1.98 -5.31
CA PHE A 80 -13.57 -2.75 -5.36
C PHE A 80 -13.82 -3.31 -6.77
N GLU A 81 -13.62 -2.50 -7.80
CA GLU A 81 -13.76 -2.94 -9.20
C GLU A 81 -12.76 -4.03 -9.59
N LEU A 82 -11.65 -4.16 -8.87
CA LEU A 82 -10.65 -5.20 -9.08
C LEU A 82 -10.96 -6.53 -8.36
N LEU A 83 -11.93 -6.57 -7.44
CA LEU A 83 -12.26 -7.78 -6.67
C LEU A 83 -12.48 -9.03 -7.53
N PRO A 84 -13.20 -8.99 -8.67
CA PRO A 84 -13.39 -10.18 -9.51
C PRO A 84 -12.09 -10.78 -10.05
N TYR A 85 -11.04 -9.95 -10.15
CA TYR A 85 -9.75 -10.32 -10.73
C TYR A 85 -8.69 -10.68 -9.68
N VAL A 86 -9.07 -10.62 -8.38
CA VAL A 86 -8.20 -10.96 -7.24
C VAL A 86 -8.83 -12.07 -6.38
N GLU A 87 -9.54 -13.02 -7.00
CA GLU A 87 -10.18 -14.18 -6.37
C GLU A 87 -11.33 -13.83 -5.38
N GLU A 88 -11.85 -12.59 -5.43
CA GLU A 88 -12.92 -12.11 -4.55
C GLU A 88 -14.26 -11.90 -5.32
N GLU A 89 -14.49 -12.62 -6.41
CA GLU A 89 -15.68 -12.47 -7.26
C GLU A 89 -16.98 -12.74 -6.50
N ASN A 90 -16.99 -13.72 -5.61
CA ASN A 90 -18.18 -14.06 -4.82
C ASN A 90 -18.59 -12.88 -3.92
N TYR A 91 -17.63 -12.25 -3.28
CA TYR A 91 -17.88 -11.07 -2.44
C TYR A 91 -18.34 -9.89 -3.30
N TYR A 92 -17.70 -9.63 -4.43
CA TYR A 92 -18.12 -8.62 -5.40
C TYR A 92 -19.59 -8.77 -5.79
N ARG A 93 -20.00 -9.96 -6.21
CA ARG A 93 -21.39 -10.25 -6.61
C ARG A 93 -22.38 -10.04 -5.46
N GLN A 94 -22.01 -10.44 -4.25
CA GLN A 94 -22.83 -10.21 -3.05
C GLN A 94 -23.03 -8.72 -2.77
N CYS A 95 -21.99 -7.91 -2.89
CA CYS A 95 -22.05 -6.47 -2.70
C CYS A 95 -22.90 -5.79 -3.77
N VAL A 96 -22.72 -6.16 -5.04
CA VAL A 96 -23.51 -5.63 -6.16
C VAL A 96 -25.00 -5.97 -5.97
N ALA A 97 -25.33 -7.21 -5.61
CA ALA A 97 -26.70 -7.66 -5.41
C ALA A 97 -27.39 -6.97 -4.22
N SER A 98 -26.65 -6.68 -3.15
CA SER A 98 -27.20 -6.03 -1.96
C SER A 98 -27.17 -4.49 -2.04
N GLY A 99 -26.43 -3.92 -3.01
CA GLY A 99 -26.14 -2.49 -3.09
C GLY A 99 -25.32 -1.96 -1.92
N LYS A 100 -24.70 -2.86 -1.13
CA LYS A 100 -23.91 -2.52 0.05
C LYS A 100 -22.65 -3.37 0.08
N SER A 101 -21.53 -2.75 0.37
CA SER A 101 -20.30 -3.44 0.73
C SER A 101 -20.11 -3.39 2.24
N ASN A 102 -19.43 -4.40 2.77
CA ASN A 102 -19.12 -4.50 4.18
C ASN A 102 -17.69 -4.00 4.42
N SER A 103 -17.55 -2.93 5.16
CA SER A 103 -16.24 -2.38 5.55
C SER A 103 -15.39 -3.34 6.38
N ALA A 104 -16.00 -4.41 6.93
CA ALA A 104 -15.29 -5.43 7.71
C ALA A 104 -14.67 -6.56 6.86
N HIS A 105 -14.84 -6.55 5.53
CA HIS A 105 -14.28 -7.60 4.67
C HIS A 105 -12.80 -7.35 4.40
N THR A 106 -11.98 -8.34 4.74
CA THR A 106 -10.53 -8.28 4.56
C THR A 106 -10.13 -9.00 3.28
N VAL A 107 -9.56 -8.26 2.33
CA VAL A 107 -8.96 -8.81 1.11
C VAL A 107 -7.47 -9.03 1.37
N LYS A 108 -7.05 -10.28 1.58
CA LYS A 108 -5.67 -10.62 1.96
C LYS A 108 -4.63 -10.12 0.96
N MET A 109 -4.97 -10.09 -0.31
CA MET A 109 -4.09 -9.64 -1.38
C MET A 109 -3.76 -8.14 -1.28
N TYR A 110 -4.66 -7.36 -0.69
CA TYR A 110 -4.45 -5.92 -0.50
C TYR A 110 -3.61 -5.60 0.74
N LEU A 111 -3.22 -6.61 1.52
CA LEU A 111 -2.41 -6.43 2.71
C LEU A 111 -0.97 -6.89 2.48
N SER A 112 -0.02 -6.04 2.86
CA SER A 112 1.38 -6.43 2.92
C SER A 112 1.64 -7.24 4.19
N PRO A 113 2.19 -8.44 4.09
CA PRO A 113 2.53 -9.23 5.28
C PRO A 113 3.69 -8.62 6.08
N ALA A 114 4.36 -7.60 5.52
CA ALA A 114 5.43 -6.86 6.17
C ALA A 114 4.93 -5.55 6.81
N ASP A 115 3.70 -5.12 6.54
CA ASP A 115 3.13 -3.90 7.11
C ASP A 115 2.91 -4.06 8.62
N PRO A 116 3.62 -3.29 9.47
CA PRO A 116 3.50 -3.42 10.92
C PRO A 116 2.21 -2.80 11.48
N THR A 117 1.44 -2.13 10.63
CA THR A 117 0.25 -1.37 11.05
C THR A 117 -1.05 -2.11 10.84
N VAL A 118 -1.03 -3.22 10.09
CA VAL A 118 -2.18 -4.12 9.95
C VAL A 118 -2.54 -4.71 11.30
N ASN A 119 -3.74 -4.47 11.76
CA ASN A 119 -4.24 -5.01 13.02
C ASN A 119 -5.19 -6.19 12.76
N PRO A 120 -4.75 -7.44 12.98
CA PRO A 120 -5.60 -8.62 12.77
C PRO A 120 -6.85 -8.67 13.66
N SER A 121 -6.86 -7.88 14.74
CA SER A 121 -7.96 -7.80 15.70
C SER A 121 -9.02 -6.76 15.33
N ASP A 122 -8.72 -5.89 14.38
CA ASP A 122 -9.63 -4.82 13.96
C ASP A 122 -10.64 -5.35 12.94
N LYS A 123 -11.70 -5.98 13.48
CA LYS A 123 -12.76 -6.65 12.70
C LYS A 123 -13.70 -5.68 11.96
N GLY A 124 -13.28 -4.47 11.68
CA GLY A 124 -14.16 -3.46 11.10
C GLY A 124 -13.56 -2.67 9.94
N CYS A 125 -12.38 -3.04 9.48
CA CYS A 125 -11.60 -2.18 8.62
C CYS A 125 -11.19 -2.89 7.33
N SER A 126 -11.64 -2.34 6.21
CA SER A 126 -11.23 -2.71 4.86
C SER A 126 -9.84 -2.16 4.56
N GLU A 127 -8.83 -2.63 5.30
CA GLU A 127 -7.46 -2.14 5.23
C GLU A 127 -6.79 -2.44 3.89
N ALA A 128 -5.88 -1.55 3.48
CA ALA A 128 -5.02 -1.73 2.32
C ALA A 128 -3.61 -1.23 2.61
N SER A 129 -2.63 -2.07 2.32
CA SER A 129 -1.19 -1.75 2.40
C SER A 129 -0.59 -1.43 1.03
N TYR A 130 -1.41 -1.36 0.01
CA TYR A 130 -1.00 -0.94 -1.34
C TYR A 130 -1.92 0.18 -1.80
N ALA A 131 -1.31 1.23 -2.30
CA ALA A 131 -2.00 2.44 -2.74
C ALA A 131 -1.88 2.60 -4.25
N ALA A 132 -2.98 2.90 -4.92
CA ALA A 132 -3.01 3.18 -6.36
C ALA A 132 -2.57 4.62 -6.65
N ASN A 133 -1.94 4.82 -7.80
CA ASN A 133 -1.51 6.13 -8.27
C ASN A 133 -2.72 6.99 -8.65
N ALA A 134 -3.10 7.91 -7.77
CA ALA A 134 -4.24 8.79 -8.01
C ALA A 134 -4.00 9.78 -9.14
N TYR A 135 -2.77 10.20 -9.35
CA TYR A 135 -2.45 11.14 -10.42
C TYR A 135 -2.68 10.53 -11.81
N ALA A 136 -2.24 9.29 -12.01
CA ALA A 136 -2.41 8.58 -13.29
C ALA A 136 -3.85 8.07 -13.50
N LEU A 137 -4.54 7.65 -12.42
CA LEU A 137 -5.85 6.97 -12.48
C LEU A 137 -7.05 7.90 -12.26
N ARG A 138 -6.82 9.20 -12.09
CA ARG A 138 -7.88 10.19 -11.86
C ARG A 138 -8.84 10.32 -13.03
N LYS A 139 -8.33 10.23 -14.24
CA LYS A 139 -9.14 10.26 -15.49
C LYS A 139 -9.22 8.86 -16.06
N LYS A 140 -10.22 8.63 -16.91
CA LYS A 140 -10.29 7.38 -17.70
C LYS A 140 -9.04 7.27 -18.55
N CYS A 141 -8.08 6.45 -18.13
CA CYS A 141 -6.84 6.20 -18.86
C CYS A 141 -6.86 4.82 -19.55
N ARG A 142 -6.17 4.73 -20.69
CA ARG A 142 -6.04 3.52 -21.50
C ARG A 142 -4.58 3.17 -21.70
N LEU A 143 -4.29 1.89 -21.81
CA LEU A 143 -2.92 1.38 -21.88
C LEU A 143 -2.10 1.99 -23.04
N GLY A 144 -2.71 2.21 -24.21
CA GLY A 144 -1.99 2.63 -25.41
C GLY A 144 -1.83 4.13 -25.59
N SER A 145 -2.66 4.95 -24.94
CA SER A 145 -2.74 6.39 -25.26
C SER A 145 -2.48 7.33 -24.09
N SER A 146 -2.53 6.84 -22.86
CA SER A 146 -2.50 7.70 -21.68
C SER A 146 -1.14 7.77 -20.99
N PHE A 147 -0.14 7.05 -21.48
CA PHE A 147 1.19 6.96 -20.89
C PHE A 147 2.29 7.32 -21.92
N PRO A 148 2.44 8.60 -22.29
CA PRO A 148 3.46 9.01 -23.27
C PRO A 148 4.89 8.72 -22.78
N ASP A 149 5.13 8.73 -21.45
CA ASP A 149 6.43 8.41 -20.86
C ASP A 149 6.69 6.90 -20.77
N GLY A 150 5.69 6.09 -21.14
CA GLY A 150 5.74 4.63 -21.15
C GLY A 150 5.15 3.99 -19.89
N THR A 151 4.47 2.87 -20.09
CA THR A 151 3.86 2.08 -18.99
C THR A 151 4.89 1.45 -18.07
N SER A 152 6.11 1.21 -18.54
CA SER A 152 7.23 0.71 -17.75
C SER A 152 7.85 1.78 -16.85
N ASN A 153 7.60 3.05 -17.12
CA ASN A 153 8.15 4.18 -16.37
C ASN A 153 7.12 4.84 -15.45
N THR A 154 5.86 4.46 -15.53
CA THR A 154 4.80 5.04 -14.68
C THR A 154 4.36 4.05 -13.60
N ILE A 155 4.35 4.50 -12.36
CA ILE A 155 3.92 3.71 -11.20
C ILE A 155 2.40 3.56 -11.21
N ALA A 156 1.90 2.33 -11.08
CA ALA A 156 0.49 2.01 -10.91
C ALA A 156 0.11 1.87 -9.43
N PHE A 157 0.91 1.11 -8.68
CA PHE A 157 0.73 0.87 -7.25
C PHE A 157 2.03 1.08 -6.49
N ALA A 158 1.94 1.58 -5.26
CA ALA A 158 3.06 1.70 -4.33
C ALA A 158 2.69 1.07 -2.98
N GLU A 159 3.69 0.66 -2.22
CA GLU A 159 3.48 0.30 -0.81
C GLU A 159 3.03 1.51 0.00
N HIS A 160 2.14 1.23 0.93
CA HIS A 160 1.65 2.19 1.89
C HIS A 160 1.35 1.47 3.21
N TYR A 161 1.45 2.15 4.35
CA TYR A 161 0.97 1.58 5.60
C TYR A 161 -0.55 1.64 5.64
N SER A 162 -1.19 0.57 6.12
CA SER A 162 -2.66 0.52 6.25
C SER A 162 -3.17 1.51 7.30
N HIS A 163 -2.34 1.82 8.30
CA HIS A 163 -2.61 2.84 9.30
C HIS A 163 -1.39 3.74 9.52
N GLY A 164 -1.62 5.04 9.71
CA GLY A 164 -0.59 5.98 10.10
C GLY A 164 -1.19 7.26 10.66
N ASN A 165 -0.64 7.78 11.75
CA ASN A 165 -1.04 9.05 12.38
C ASN A 165 -2.57 9.26 12.41
N ARG A 166 -3.33 8.30 12.98
CA ARG A 166 -4.80 8.30 13.09
C ARG A 166 -5.54 8.24 11.73
N THR A 167 -4.86 7.90 10.65
CA THR A 167 -5.45 7.73 9.32
C THR A 167 -5.40 6.26 8.92
N GLN A 168 -6.51 5.74 8.46
CA GLN A 168 -6.63 4.40 7.91
C GLN A 168 -6.77 4.47 6.39
N PHE A 169 -6.04 3.61 5.68
CA PHE A 169 -6.19 3.41 4.24
C PHE A 169 -7.10 2.23 3.97
N SER A 170 -8.18 2.50 3.27
CA SER A 170 -9.23 1.52 3.00
C SER A 170 -9.37 1.27 1.50
N TRP A 171 -9.34 0.00 1.11
CA TRP A 171 -9.62 -0.41 -0.27
C TRP A 171 -11.08 -0.13 -0.68
N TYR A 172 -11.94 -0.03 0.28
CA TYR A 172 -13.37 0.19 0.11
C TYR A 172 -13.77 1.68 -0.04
N SER A 173 -13.01 2.59 0.53
CA SER A 173 -13.36 4.02 0.49
C SER A 173 -13.27 4.57 -0.93
N THR A 174 -14.30 5.29 -1.36
CA THR A 174 -14.33 6.04 -2.63
C THR A 174 -13.89 7.48 -2.42
N GLU A 175 -13.90 7.94 -1.18
CA GLU A 175 -13.53 9.30 -0.85
C GLU A 175 -12.04 9.40 -0.60
N ALA A 176 -11.46 10.46 -1.11
CA ALA A 176 -10.06 10.75 -0.87
C ALA A 176 -9.79 10.95 0.64
N PHE A 177 -10.83 11.35 1.37
CA PHE A 177 -10.75 11.57 2.81
C PHE A 177 -12.16 11.59 3.44
N THR A 178 -12.37 10.78 4.46
CA THR A 178 -13.60 10.78 5.27
C THR A 178 -13.24 10.91 6.74
N ILE A 179 -13.91 11.79 7.46
CA ILE A 179 -13.77 11.89 8.92
C ILE A 179 -14.59 10.74 9.53
N SER A 180 -13.92 9.83 10.22
CA SER A 180 -14.58 8.78 10.99
C SER A 180 -15.11 9.34 12.31
N PHE A 181 -16.11 8.65 12.87
CA PHE A 181 -16.81 9.11 14.07
C PHE A 181 -15.87 9.21 15.29
N PRO A 182 -16.14 10.17 16.23
CA PRO A 182 -15.40 10.29 17.46
C PRO A 182 -15.42 8.98 18.27
N GLY A 183 -14.26 8.48 18.66
CA GLY A 183 -14.14 7.26 19.45
C GLY A 183 -13.59 6.03 18.71
N SER A 184 -13.37 6.13 17.40
CA SER A 184 -12.63 5.13 16.61
C SER A 184 -11.12 5.30 16.82
N ALA A 185 -10.37 4.18 16.75
CA ALA A 185 -8.91 4.21 16.83
C ALA A 185 -8.27 4.99 15.66
N SER A 186 -8.98 5.11 14.54
CA SER A 186 -8.65 5.97 13.41
C SER A 186 -9.71 7.05 13.25
N ASP A 187 -9.30 8.32 13.31
CA ASP A 187 -10.23 9.45 13.12
C ASP A 187 -10.53 9.72 11.65
N ARG A 188 -9.77 9.14 10.75
CA ARG A 188 -9.77 9.43 9.32
C ARG A 188 -9.68 8.15 8.51
N VAL A 189 -10.52 8.04 7.51
CA VAL A 189 -10.45 6.96 6.51
C VAL A 189 -10.12 7.58 5.16
N HIS A 190 -9.10 7.06 4.51
CA HIS A 190 -8.62 7.50 3.21
C HIS A 190 -8.76 6.35 2.21
N ARG A 191 -9.13 6.62 0.96
CA ARG A 191 -9.06 5.59 -0.08
C ARG A 191 -7.60 5.15 -0.27
N ALA A 192 -7.39 3.90 -0.67
CA ALA A 192 -6.05 3.33 -0.84
C ALA A 192 -5.38 3.88 -2.11
N THR A 193 -4.97 5.15 -2.04
CA THR A 193 -4.29 5.88 -3.12
C THR A 193 -3.12 6.69 -2.58
N PHE A 194 -2.15 6.97 -3.45
CA PHE A 194 -1.07 7.92 -3.21
C PHE A 194 -1.03 8.95 -4.35
N ALA A 195 -0.31 10.04 -4.16
CA ALA A 195 -0.23 11.14 -5.13
C ALA A 195 -1.59 11.79 -5.47
N GLU A 196 -2.47 11.92 -4.50
CA GLU A 196 -3.77 12.58 -4.65
C GLU A 196 -3.59 14.08 -4.89
N PRO A 197 -4.10 14.62 -6.01
CA PRO A 197 -4.13 16.06 -6.21
C PRO A 197 -5.17 16.72 -5.29
N VAL A 198 -4.77 17.79 -4.64
CA VAL A 198 -5.55 18.50 -3.61
C VAL A 198 -6.88 19.07 -4.10
N ALA A 199 -7.02 19.34 -5.39
CA ALA A 199 -8.23 19.91 -5.98
C ALA A 199 -9.51 19.06 -5.78
N VAL A 200 -9.39 17.81 -5.35
CA VAL A 200 -10.54 16.92 -5.11
C VAL A 200 -11.28 17.26 -3.81
N PHE A 201 -10.66 18.00 -2.90
CA PHE A 201 -11.23 18.28 -1.57
C PHE A 201 -12.08 19.54 -1.46
N ALA A 202 -11.91 20.47 -2.37
CA ALA A 202 -12.54 21.78 -2.28
C ALA A 202 -14.09 21.81 -2.21
N PRO A 203 -14.85 20.93 -2.86
CA PRO A 203 -16.30 21.00 -2.82
C PRO A 203 -16.97 20.33 -1.63
N PHE A 204 -16.28 19.47 -0.85
CA PHE A 204 -16.91 18.65 0.18
C PHE A 204 -16.85 19.25 1.59
N PHE A 205 -16.03 20.26 1.83
CA PHE A 205 -15.88 20.85 3.16
C PHE A 205 -16.54 22.24 3.24
N ALA A 206 -17.82 22.23 3.65
CA ALA A 206 -18.52 23.44 4.09
C ALA A 206 -18.18 23.86 5.54
N THR A 207 -17.29 23.13 6.23
CA THR A 207 -16.86 23.39 7.61
C THR A 207 -15.37 23.66 7.65
N PRO A 208 -14.88 24.54 8.58
CA PRO A 208 -13.44 24.77 8.71
C PRO A 208 -12.69 23.46 8.95
N LEU A 209 -11.70 23.19 8.11
CA LEU A 209 -10.82 22.04 8.25
C LEU A 209 -10.10 22.10 9.60
N PRO A 210 -9.82 20.97 10.26
CA PRO A 210 -8.94 20.93 11.43
C PRO A 210 -7.61 21.61 11.13
N PRO A 211 -6.96 22.27 12.11
CA PRO A 211 -5.75 23.07 11.89
C PRO A 211 -4.54 22.28 11.35
N ASP A 212 -4.60 20.96 11.39
CA ASP A 212 -3.62 20.04 10.85
C ASP A 212 -3.92 19.61 9.38
N VAL A 213 -5.03 20.05 8.83
CA VAL A 213 -5.36 19.95 7.40
C VAL A 213 -5.03 21.30 6.77
N PHE A 214 -3.90 21.40 6.10
CA PHE A 214 -3.40 22.66 5.55
C PHE A 214 -4.40 23.28 4.56
N PRO A 215 -4.71 24.60 4.73
CA PRO A 215 -5.50 25.32 3.74
C PRO A 215 -4.72 25.37 2.43
N ILE A 216 -5.35 24.95 1.35
CA ILE A 216 -4.82 25.09 0.00
C ILE A 216 -5.07 26.53 -0.40
N THR A 217 -4.02 27.31 -0.53
CA THR A 217 -4.09 28.61 -1.18
C THR A 217 -4.08 28.40 -2.70
N SER A 218 -5.03 29.04 -3.39
CA SER A 218 -5.10 29.02 -4.85
C SER A 218 -3.84 29.68 -5.43
N GLY A 219 -2.91 28.88 -5.92
CA GLY A 219 -1.67 29.36 -6.51
C GLY A 219 -0.47 28.43 -6.30
N ASP A 220 -0.55 27.51 -5.36
CA ASP A 220 0.49 26.51 -5.16
C ASP A 220 0.41 25.42 -6.25
N PRO A 221 1.56 24.85 -6.67
CA PRO A 221 1.56 23.66 -7.53
C PRO A 221 0.69 22.59 -6.87
N PRO A 222 0.08 21.67 -7.62
CA PRO A 222 -0.90 20.73 -7.09
C PRO A 222 -0.25 19.88 -5.99
N THR A 223 -0.38 20.34 -4.76
CA THR A 223 0.00 19.57 -3.58
C THR A 223 -1.01 18.46 -3.46
N SER A 224 -0.56 17.23 -3.58
CA SER A 224 -1.42 16.07 -3.43
C SER A 224 -1.57 15.75 -1.94
N VAL A 225 -2.68 15.15 -1.54
CA VAL A 225 -2.86 14.60 -0.19
C VAL A 225 -1.95 13.42 0.07
N GLY A 226 -1.42 12.81 -0.96
CA GLY A 226 -0.41 11.76 -0.89
C GLY A 226 0.94 12.20 -1.41
N SER A 227 1.26 13.52 -1.37
CA SER A 227 2.58 14.00 -1.74
C SER A 227 2.81 15.41 -1.22
N GLU A 228 4.01 15.63 -0.72
CA GLU A 228 4.53 16.96 -0.45
C GLU A 228 5.59 17.27 -1.50
N PRO A 229 5.57 18.47 -2.13
CA PRO A 229 6.59 18.85 -3.10
C PRO A 229 8.00 18.68 -2.54
N GLY A 230 8.86 17.99 -3.28
CA GLY A 230 10.24 17.71 -2.85
C GLY A 230 10.42 16.50 -1.95
N LEU A 231 9.35 15.84 -1.51
CA LEU A 231 9.41 14.60 -0.76
C LEU A 231 9.01 13.41 -1.64
N THR A 232 9.51 12.22 -1.32
CA THR A 232 9.28 10.99 -2.08
C THR A 232 8.40 10.02 -1.28
N PHE A 233 9.02 9.20 -0.45
CA PHE A 233 8.35 8.22 0.39
C PHE A 233 9.11 8.03 1.70
N GLN A 234 8.46 7.44 2.70
CA GLN A 234 9.07 7.13 3.99
C GLN A 234 9.49 5.66 4.08
N VAL A 235 10.66 5.43 4.67
CA VAL A 235 11.19 4.09 4.91
C VAL A 235 11.09 3.76 6.39
N ARG A 236 10.29 2.76 6.72
CA ARG A 236 10.08 2.25 8.09
C ARG A 236 9.77 3.36 9.11
N PRO A 237 8.84 4.29 8.81
CA PRO A 237 8.45 5.28 9.80
C PRO A 237 7.80 4.59 11.01
N THR A 238 7.97 5.16 12.19
CA THR A 238 7.14 4.78 13.33
C THR A 238 5.71 5.31 13.12
N LEU A 239 4.73 4.76 13.84
CA LEU A 239 3.34 5.23 13.73
C LEU A 239 3.19 6.74 14.00
N ALA A 240 4.00 7.28 14.91
CA ALA A 240 3.99 8.70 15.25
C ALA A 240 4.61 9.58 14.15
N GLU A 241 5.58 9.07 13.42
CA GLU A 241 6.29 9.77 12.34
C GLU A 241 5.66 9.52 10.96
N CYS A 242 4.71 8.61 10.90
CA CYS A 242 4.06 8.23 9.66
C CYS A 242 3.30 9.45 9.08
N ASN A 243 3.77 9.96 7.96
CA ASN A 243 3.08 10.99 7.22
C ASN A 243 2.13 10.34 6.21
N TYR A 244 0.84 10.36 6.50
CA TYR A 244 -0.20 9.76 5.65
C TYR A 244 -0.27 10.32 4.22
N ARG A 245 0.41 11.45 3.95
CA ARG A 245 0.51 12.07 2.62
C ARG A 245 1.59 11.44 1.74
N LEU A 246 2.48 10.67 2.33
CA LEU A 246 3.57 10.01 1.63
C LEU A 246 3.31 8.51 1.56
N ALA A 247 3.75 7.87 0.50
CA ALA A 247 3.85 6.42 0.47
C ALA A 247 4.87 5.95 1.54
N GLN A 248 4.64 4.78 2.12
CA GLN A 248 5.53 4.21 3.14
C GLN A 248 5.89 2.77 2.80
N THR A 249 7.10 2.38 3.15
CA THR A 249 7.54 0.99 3.01
C THR A 249 8.05 0.42 4.32
N PRO A 250 7.69 -0.85 4.65
CA PRO A 250 8.26 -1.58 5.77
C PRO A 250 9.67 -2.11 5.48
N HIS A 251 10.14 -2.00 4.23
CA HIS A 251 11.39 -2.58 3.77
C HIS A 251 12.54 -1.59 3.83
N ALA A 252 13.60 -1.91 4.61
CA ALA A 252 14.79 -1.06 4.72
C ALA A 252 15.51 -0.84 3.37
N GLY A 253 15.42 -1.80 2.45
CA GLY A 253 16.06 -1.73 1.13
C GLY A 253 15.32 -0.88 0.10
N GLY A 254 14.24 -0.19 0.48
CA GLY A 254 13.46 0.69 -0.39
C GLY A 254 12.05 0.17 -0.70
N MET A 255 11.26 1.04 -1.31
CA MET A 255 9.85 0.85 -1.56
C MET A 255 9.60 -0.04 -2.78
N LEU A 256 8.68 -0.99 -2.65
CA LEU A 256 8.17 -1.75 -3.78
C LEU A 256 7.09 -0.95 -4.52
N VAL A 257 7.20 -0.90 -5.83
CA VAL A 257 6.22 -0.27 -6.71
C VAL A 257 5.88 -1.20 -7.88
N GLY A 258 4.61 -1.28 -8.21
CA GLY A 258 4.13 -1.93 -9.43
C GLY A 258 4.00 -0.91 -10.55
N MET A 259 4.58 -1.19 -11.70
CA MET A 259 4.50 -0.33 -12.89
C MET A 259 3.26 -0.69 -13.72
N PHE A 260 2.79 0.23 -14.55
CA PHE A 260 1.66 -0.03 -15.43
C PHE A 260 1.92 -1.12 -16.49
N ASP A 261 3.15 -1.57 -16.70
CA ASP A 261 3.49 -2.71 -17.57
C ASP A 261 3.41 -4.09 -16.87
N GLY A 262 3.08 -4.11 -15.57
CA GLY A 262 3.04 -5.34 -14.77
C GLY A 262 4.36 -5.69 -14.08
N SER A 263 5.44 -4.96 -14.34
CA SER A 263 6.71 -5.16 -13.63
C SER A 263 6.63 -4.61 -12.21
N VAL A 264 7.41 -5.20 -11.31
CA VAL A 264 7.57 -4.69 -9.93
C VAL A 264 9.02 -4.29 -9.72
N ARG A 265 9.23 -3.06 -9.27
CA ARG A 265 10.56 -2.49 -9.03
C ARG A 265 10.73 -2.08 -7.58
N THR A 266 11.98 -1.92 -7.18
CA THR A 266 12.34 -1.35 -5.89
C THR A 266 12.89 0.05 -6.11
N LEU A 267 12.30 1.03 -5.44
CA LEU A 267 12.84 2.40 -5.41
C LEU A 267 13.78 2.55 -4.22
N ALA A 268 14.98 3.04 -4.48
CA ALA A 268 15.99 3.25 -3.44
C ALA A 268 15.55 4.35 -2.45
N PRO A 269 15.91 4.24 -1.15
CA PRO A 269 15.54 5.23 -0.13
C PRO A 269 16.01 6.65 -0.43
N GLY A 270 17.02 6.83 -1.22
CA GLY A 270 17.59 8.15 -1.59
C GLY A 270 17.27 8.58 -3.02
N ILE A 271 16.21 8.06 -3.63
CA ILE A 271 15.81 8.45 -4.98
C ILE A 271 15.59 9.96 -5.06
N ALA A 272 16.10 10.58 -6.12
CA ALA A 272 15.90 12.00 -6.34
C ALA A 272 14.42 12.33 -6.52
N PRO A 273 13.89 13.40 -5.90
CA PRO A 273 12.46 13.75 -6.03
C PRO A 273 12.01 13.93 -7.48
N SER A 274 12.84 14.50 -8.36
CA SER A 274 12.53 14.65 -9.78
C SER A 274 12.31 13.30 -10.46
N VAL A 275 13.17 12.31 -10.19
CA VAL A 275 13.04 10.95 -10.74
C VAL A 275 11.78 10.26 -10.20
N TYR A 276 11.55 10.35 -8.88
CA TYR A 276 10.34 9.78 -8.26
C TYR A 276 9.07 10.37 -8.87
N TRP A 277 8.99 11.70 -8.98
CA TRP A 277 7.82 12.38 -9.52
C TRP A 277 7.64 12.14 -11.00
N GLY A 278 8.72 12.03 -11.77
CA GLY A 278 8.65 11.61 -13.16
C GLY A 278 8.06 10.20 -13.35
N MET A 279 8.28 9.29 -12.35
CA MET A 279 7.63 7.97 -12.35
C MET A 279 6.18 8.00 -11.86
N VAL A 280 5.76 9.02 -11.13
CA VAL A 280 4.37 9.18 -10.66
C VAL A 280 3.50 9.78 -11.75
N THR A 281 4.02 10.72 -12.54
CA THR A 281 3.28 11.42 -13.60
C THR A 281 3.33 10.62 -14.91
N PRO A 282 2.18 10.36 -15.58
CA PRO A 282 2.16 9.59 -16.83
C PRO A 282 2.60 10.39 -18.06
N ALA A 283 2.74 11.72 -17.93
CA ALA A 283 3.00 12.66 -19.03
C ALA A 283 3.83 13.86 -18.57
N GLY A 284 4.82 13.62 -17.70
CA GLY A 284 5.74 14.67 -17.22
C GLY A 284 6.74 15.14 -18.28
N GLY A 285 6.96 14.33 -19.32
CA GLY A 285 7.94 14.61 -20.38
C GLY A 285 9.39 14.51 -19.89
N GLU A 286 9.61 13.95 -18.71
CA GLU A 286 10.91 13.78 -18.10
C GLU A 286 11.55 12.48 -18.61
N VAL A 287 12.74 12.59 -19.21
CA VAL A 287 13.55 11.42 -19.55
C VAL A 287 14.16 10.90 -18.26
N ILE A 288 13.65 9.78 -17.76
CA ILE A 288 14.25 9.07 -16.63
C ILE A 288 15.51 8.40 -17.17
N ALA A 289 16.67 8.97 -16.87
CA ALA A 289 17.94 8.30 -17.14
C ALA A 289 18.10 7.13 -16.16
N ASP A 290 18.41 5.93 -16.73
CA ASP A 290 18.70 4.70 -15.99
C ASP A 290 19.90 4.83 -15.04
#